data_b297c74b6d1958f238f6cf5254d28a55
#
_entry.id   b297c74b6d1958f238f6cf5254d28a55
#
_cell.length_a   1.000
_cell.length_b   1.000
_cell.length_c   1.000
_cell.angle_alpha   90.00
_cell.angle_beta   90.00
_cell.angle_gamma   90.00
#
_symmetry.space_group_name_H-M   'P 1'
#
loop_
_entity.id
_entity.type
_entity.pdbx_description
1 polymer ?
#
loop_
_entity_poly.entity_id
_entity_poly.type
_entity_poly.pdbx_seq_one_letter_code
_entity_poly.pdbx_strand_id
1 'polypeptide(L)'
;VTDQTVDLLARLVSIDSANSSMGGPGEADLAAEIASFGHSHGLVVATDEVLPDRSNVSLTLPGTTGTHAGRRLLFDLHLDTVPHIGIPNATVPRIDGDRMWGRGTCDTKGALAAALVAVGRLAREVAERDGEVMLLFTVDEEYLKRGVAHAVAGGLNATAAIVGEPTSLRPIVAHKGAVRFRIVTHGRAAHT
;
A
#
# COMPACT_ATOMS: atom_id res chain seq x y z
N VAL A 1 12.93 -0.38 14.74
CA VAL A 1 13.05 -0.54 13.28
C VAL A 1 14.35 -1.25 13.04
N THR A 2 14.34 -2.37 12.33
CA THR A 2 15.55 -3.14 11.99
C THR A 2 16.14 -2.60 10.70
N ASP A 3 17.46 -2.76 10.49
CA ASP A 3 18.14 -2.41 9.24
C ASP A 3 17.39 -2.97 8.02
N GLN A 4 16.90 -4.22 8.10
CA GLN A 4 16.12 -4.85 7.04
C GLN A 4 14.85 -4.07 6.64
N THR A 5 14.16 -3.42 7.59
CA THR A 5 12.98 -2.59 7.27
C THR A 5 13.40 -1.29 6.60
N VAL A 6 14.49 -0.70 7.06
CA VAL A 6 15.06 0.52 6.48
C VAL A 6 15.54 0.27 5.06
N ASP A 7 16.26 -0.84 4.82
CA ASP A 7 16.78 -1.22 3.51
C ASP A 7 15.62 -1.49 2.52
N LEU A 8 14.60 -2.21 2.98
CA LEU A 8 13.42 -2.47 2.16
C LEU A 8 12.68 -1.15 1.84
N LEU A 9 12.48 -0.29 2.83
CA LEU A 9 11.85 1.02 2.61
C LEU A 9 12.62 1.84 1.57
N ALA A 10 13.96 1.90 1.69
CA ALA A 10 14.77 2.62 0.72
C ALA A 10 14.57 2.07 -0.70
N ARG A 11 14.53 0.75 -0.86
CA ARG A 11 14.25 0.10 -2.15
C ARG A 11 12.85 0.43 -2.67
N LEU A 12 11.81 0.37 -1.83
CA LEU A 12 10.46 0.72 -2.25
C LEU A 12 10.33 2.20 -2.64
N VAL A 13 11.00 3.10 -1.92
CA VAL A 13 11.00 4.55 -2.22
C VAL A 13 11.68 4.83 -3.56
N SER A 14 12.71 4.06 -3.95
CA SER A 14 13.40 4.25 -5.23
C SER A 14 12.55 3.86 -6.45
N ILE A 15 11.45 3.16 -6.27
CA ILE A 15 10.49 2.83 -7.33
C ILE A 15 9.46 3.96 -7.38
N ASP A 16 9.40 4.71 -8.49
CA ASP A 16 8.38 5.74 -8.68
C ASP A 16 7.02 5.09 -8.92
N SER A 17 6.10 5.25 -7.97
CA SER A 17 4.72 4.77 -8.05
C SER A 17 3.71 5.92 -7.97
N ALA A 18 4.08 7.11 -8.44
CA ALA A 18 3.15 8.23 -8.48
C ALA A 18 1.93 7.87 -9.36
N ASN A 19 0.73 8.16 -8.85
CA ASN A 19 -0.54 7.76 -9.45
C ASN A 19 -0.67 8.24 -10.91
N SER A 20 -0.90 7.33 -11.84
CA SER A 20 -1.00 7.64 -13.27
C SER A 20 -2.22 8.49 -13.61
N SER A 21 -3.30 8.40 -12.85
CA SER A 21 -4.47 9.29 -13.00
C SER A 21 -4.16 10.75 -12.63
N MET A 22 -3.02 10.98 -11.97
CA MET A 22 -2.50 12.30 -11.59
C MET A 22 -1.24 12.69 -12.39
N GLY A 23 -0.91 11.92 -13.44
CA GLY A 23 0.22 12.18 -14.35
C GLY A 23 1.53 11.51 -13.95
N GLY A 24 1.54 10.58 -13.00
CA GLY A 24 2.68 9.76 -12.64
C GLY A 24 2.84 8.51 -13.55
N PRO A 25 3.89 7.69 -13.33
CA PRO A 25 4.12 6.47 -14.09
C PRO A 25 3.15 5.32 -13.74
N GLY A 26 2.55 5.35 -12.55
CA GLY A 26 1.69 4.28 -12.05
C GLY A 26 2.40 3.29 -11.15
N GLU A 27 1.68 2.28 -10.70
CA GLU A 27 2.07 1.38 -9.61
C GLU A 27 2.69 0.06 -10.08
N ALA A 28 2.74 -0.21 -11.40
CA ALA A 28 3.08 -1.52 -11.96
C ALA A 28 4.43 -2.07 -11.45
N ASP A 29 5.47 -1.24 -11.45
CA ASP A 29 6.80 -1.66 -11.00
C ASP A 29 6.83 -1.97 -9.50
N LEU A 30 6.13 -1.18 -8.69
CA LEU A 30 6.01 -1.44 -7.25
C LEU A 30 5.19 -2.70 -6.98
N ALA A 31 4.11 -2.92 -7.73
CA ALA A 31 3.30 -4.14 -7.66
C ALA A 31 4.14 -5.39 -7.98
N ALA A 32 4.99 -5.32 -9.01
CA ALA A 32 5.90 -6.41 -9.39
C ALA A 32 6.94 -6.69 -8.29
N GLU A 33 7.51 -5.66 -7.67
CA GLU A 33 8.44 -5.80 -6.55
C GLU A 33 7.79 -6.48 -5.34
N ILE A 34 6.55 -6.08 -4.99
CA ILE A 34 5.76 -6.69 -3.92
C ILE A 34 5.46 -8.17 -4.22
N ALA A 35 5.04 -8.50 -5.44
CA ALA A 35 4.78 -9.87 -5.85
C ALA A 35 6.05 -10.74 -5.76
N SER A 36 7.19 -10.21 -6.21
CA SER A 36 8.50 -10.86 -6.09
C SER A 36 8.88 -11.13 -4.64
N PHE A 37 8.65 -10.16 -3.76
CA PHE A 37 8.84 -10.37 -2.32
C PHE A 37 7.99 -11.53 -1.80
N GLY A 38 6.69 -11.56 -2.16
CA GLY A 38 5.77 -12.62 -1.76
C GLY A 38 6.27 -14.00 -2.17
N HIS A 39 6.65 -14.17 -3.43
CA HIS A 39 7.18 -15.43 -3.94
C HIS A 39 8.45 -15.87 -3.22
N SER A 40 9.39 -14.93 -2.97
CA SER A 40 10.66 -15.24 -2.28
C SER A 40 10.49 -15.65 -0.82
N HIS A 41 9.34 -15.34 -0.21
CA HIS A 41 9.01 -15.69 1.17
C HIS A 41 7.98 -16.81 1.30
N GLY A 42 7.61 -17.47 0.18
CA GLY A 42 6.67 -18.59 0.20
C GLY A 42 5.23 -18.19 0.53
N LEU A 43 4.87 -16.94 0.32
CA LEU A 43 3.49 -16.45 0.48
C LEU A 43 2.65 -16.81 -0.75
N VAL A 44 1.35 -16.95 -0.56
CA VAL A 44 0.41 -17.08 -1.70
C VAL A 44 0.23 -15.69 -2.29
N VAL A 45 0.62 -15.54 -3.55
CA VAL A 45 0.57 -14.28 -4.30
C VAL A 45 -0.59 -14.32 -5.29
N ALA A 46 -1.42 -13.28 -5.29
CA ALA A 46 -2.42 -13.08 -6.33
C ALA A 46 -2.40 -11.62 -6.80
N THR A 47 -2.68 -11.43 -8.08
CA THR A 47 -2.82 -10.11 -8.71
C THR A 47 -4.21 -10.00 -9.34
N ASP A 48 -4.82 -8.84 -9.23
CA ASP A 48 -6.17 -8.58 -9.73
C ASP A 48 -6.20 -7.21 -10.44
N GLU A 49 -6.42 -7.23 -11.75
CA GLU A 49 -6.40 -6.01 -12.56
C GLU A 49 -7.63 -5.15 -12.25
N VAL A 50 -7.38 -3.94 -11.78
CA VAL A 50 -8.40 -2.94 -11.43
C VAL A 50 -8.62 -1.95 -12.57
N LEU A 51 -7.55 -1.57 -13.23
CA LEU A 51 -7.48 -0.65 -14.35
C LEU A 51 -6.42 -1.18 -15.33
N PRO A 52 -6.42 -0.77 -16.60
CA PRO A 52 -5.38 -1.18 -17.54
C PRO A 52 -3.98 -0.94 -16.95
N ASP A 53 -3.18 -1.99 -16.88
CA ASP A 53 -1.82 -2.02 -16.34
C ASP A 53 -1.69 -1.62 -14.86
N ARG A 54 -2.79 -1.64 -14.09
CA ARG A 54 -2.82 -1.31 -12.67
C ARG A 54 -3.56 -2.38 -11.89
N SER A 55 -2.81 -3.23 -11.22
CA SER A 55 -3.34 -4.36 -10.47
C SER A 55 -3.17 -4.18 -8.96
N ASN A 56 -4.17 -4.58 -8.21
CA ASN A 56 -3.98 -4.90 -6.80
C ASN A 56 -3.09 -6.14 -6.69
N VAL A 57 -2.31 -6.20 -5.62
CA VAL A 57 -1.52 -7.38 -5.26
C VAL A 57 -1.94 -7.84 -3.87
N SER A 58 -2.13 -9.12 -3.69
CA SER A 58 -2.32 -9.70 -2.35
C SER A 58 -1.26 -10.73 -2.04
N LEU A 59 -0.76 -10.68 -0.81
CA LEU A 59 0.16 -11.66 -0.24
C LEU A 59 -0.54 -12.31 0.95
N THR A 60 -0.77 -13.61 0.88
CA THR A 60 -1.44 -14.33 1.96
C THR A 60 -0.51 -15.32 2.62
N LEU A 61 -0.38 -15.24 3.93
CA LEU A 61 0.22 -16.26 4.79
C LEU A 61 -0.92 -17.09 5.37
N PRO A 62 -1.11 -18.34 4.91
CA PRO A 62 -2.20 -19.19 5.39
C PRO A 62 -2.04 -19.58 6.86
N GLY A 63 -3.14 -19.86 7.53
CA GLY A 63 -3.15 -20.53 8.82
C GLY A 63 -2.62 -21.98 8.69
N THR A 64 -2.08 -22.52 9.77
CA THR A 64 -1.56 -23.89 9.83
C THR A 64 -2.50 -24.84 10.58
N THR A 65 -3.45 -24.29 11.35
CA THR A 65 -4.47 -25.06 12.08
C THR A 65 -5.84 -24.87 11.41
N GLY A 66 -6.66 -25.90 11.41
CA GLY A 66 -8.03 -25.82 10.89
C GLY A 66 -9.05 -25.25 11.88
N THR A 67 -8.63 -24.90 13.10
CA THR A 67 -9.52 -24.62 14.24
C THR A 67 -10.37 -23.37 14.04
N HIS A 68 -9.85 -22.36 13.33
CA HIS A 68 -10.55 -21.13 12.96
C HIS A 68 -10.41 -20.83 11.47
N ALA A 69 -10.66 -21.84 10.64
CA ALA A 69 -10.69 -21.69 9.20
C ALA A 69 -11.64 -20.54 8.79
N GLY A 70 -11.13 -19.61 7.99
CA GLY A 70 -11.87 -18.42 7.55
C GLY A 70 -11.64 -17.15 8.39
N ARG A 71 -10.90 -17.19 9.50
CA ARG A 71 -10.42 -15.97 10.14
C ARG A 71 -9.30 -15.35 9.34
N ARG A 72 -9.45 -14.06 9.03
CA ARG A 72 -8.47 -13.28 8.28
C ARG A 72 -8.16 -11.97 9.00
N LEU A 73 -6.87 -11.73 9.25
CA LEU A 73 -6.36 -10.41 9.56
C LEU A 73 -5.87 -9.77 8.26
N LEU A 74 -6.53 -8.69 7.86
CA LEU A 74 -6.22 -7.94 6.65
C LEU A 74 -5.37 -6.71 6.99
N PHE A 75 -4.32 -6.47 6.21
CA PHE A 75 -3.66 -5.18 6.12
C PHE A 75 -3.96 -4.59 4.75
N ASP A 76 -4.62 -3.43 4.70
CA ASP A 76 -4.85 -2.67 3.47
C ASP A 76 -3.80 -1.56 3.38
N LEU A 77 -3.04 -1.56 2.29
CA LEU A 77 -1.84 -0.76 2.08
C LEU A 77 -1.85 -0.28 0.62
N HIS A 78 -1.83 1.02 0.37
CA HIS A 78 -1.84 1.50 -1.01
C HIS A 78 -0.46 1.56 -1.65
N LEU A 79 -0.41 1.30 -2.97
CA LEU A 79 0.80 1.29 -3.78
C LEU A 79 1.18 2.67 -4.30
N ASP A 80 0.17 3.47 -4.64
CA ASP A 80 0.39 4.76 -5.26
C ASP A 80 0.88 5.83 -4.28
N THR A 81 1.44 6.87 -4.84
CA THR A 81 1.76 8.11 -4.13
C THR A 81 1.23 9.29 -4.92
N VAL A 82 1.06 10.44 -4.27
CA VAL A 82 0.85 11.69 -5.00
C VAL A 82 2.09 12.04 -5.83
N PRO A 83 1.92 12.76 -6.95
CA PRO A 83 3.04 13.23 -7.75
C PRO A 83 4.02 14.10 -6.94
N HIS A 84 5.28 14.07 -7.36
CA HIS A 84 6.36 14.80 -6.70
C HIS A 84 6.84 16.02 -7.50
N ILE A 85 5.91 16.69 -8.19
CA ILE A 85 6.20 17.86 -9.02
C ILE A 85 6.93 18.93 -8.22
N GLY A 86 8.10 19.36 -8.72
CA GLY A 86 8.91 20.40 -8.07
C GLY A 86 9.74 19.90 -6.88
N ILE A 87 9.73 18.61 -6.58
CA ILE A 87 10.57 18.02 -5.53
C ILE A 87 11.73 17.26 -6.21
N PRO A 88 12.94 17.80 -6.23
CA PRO A 88 14.08 17.11 -6.85
C PRO A 88 14.44 15.86 -6.05
N ASN A 89 14.84 14.81 -6.76
CA ASN A 89 15.29 13.54 -6.17
C ASN A 89 14.26 12.88 -5.23
N ALA A 90 12.96 13.09 -5.48
CA ALA A 90 11.90 12.57 -4.61
C ALA A 90 11.91 11.03 -4.48
N THR A 91 12.40 10.32 -5.48
CA THR A 91 12.56 8.86 -5.50
C THR A 91 13.97 8.38 -5.13
N VAL A 92 14.85 9.29 -4.69
CA VAL A 92 16.18 8.95 -4.17
C VAL A 92 16.14 9.00 -2.65
N PRO A 93 16.02 7.85 -1.96
CA PRO A 93 15.91 7.82 -0.51
C PRO A 93 17.18 8.39 0.14
N ARG A 94 17.02 9.31 1.06
CA ARG A 94 18.13 9.93 1.81
C ARG A 94 17.90 9.71 3.30
N ILE A 95 18.85 9.09 3.96
CA ILE A 95 18.84 8.94 5.42
C ILE A 95 19.64 10.10 6.03
N ASP A 96 19.08 10.73 7.04
CA ASP A 96 19.66 11.83 7.80
C ASP A 96 19.30 11.66 9.27
N GLY A 97 20.26 11.20 10.07
CA GLY A 97 20.04 10.81 11.45
C GLY A 97 19.05 9.64 11.57
N ASP A 98 17.95 9.87 12.24
CA ASP A 98 16.88 8.89 12.45
C ASP A 98 15.75 8.96 11.43
N ARG A 99 15.90 9.75 10.37
CA ARG A 99 14.85 10.02 9.37
C ARG A 99 15.26 9.58 7.97
N MET A 100 14.29 9.03 7.23
CA MET A 100 14.42 8.81 5.80
C MET A 100 13.55 9.81 5.04
N TRP A 101 14.15 10.45 4.06
CA TRP A 101 13.50 11.40 3.16
C TRP A 101 13.29 10.76 1.79
N GLY A 102 12.12 10.96 1.22
CA GLY A 102 11.73 10.48 -0.11
C GLY A 102 10.22 10.47 -0.28
N ARG A 103 9.71 10.45 -1.52
CA ARG A 103 8.27 10.34 -1.79
C ARG A 103 7.77 8.99 -1.30
N GLY A 104 6.70 9.02 -0.49
CA GLY A 104 6.07 7.81 0.03
C GLY A 104 6.74 7.22 1.27
N THR A 105 7.82 7.78 1.82
CA THR A 105 8.46 7.25 3.05
C THR A 105 7.49 7.15 4.22
N CYS A 106 6.54 8.06 4.32
CA CYS A 106 5.52 8.09 5.36
C CYS A 106 4.17 7.59 4.83
N ASP A 107 3.77 8.05 3.67
CA ASP A 107 2.51 7.77 3.00
C ASP A 107 2.75 7.08 1.65
N THR A 108 2.71 5.71 1.60
CA THR A 108 2.59 4.81 2.77
C THR A 108 3.62 3.66 2.70
N LYS A 109 4.73 3.82 1.91
CA LYS A 109 5.76 2.78 1.72
C LYS A 109 6.44 2.36 3.03
N GLY A 110 6.46 3.24 4.05
CA GLY A 110 6.90 2.88 5.39
C GLY A 110 6.07 1.76 6.01
N ALA A 111 4.75 1.86 5.89
CA ALA A 111 3.83 0.82 6.33
C ALA A 111 3.98 -0.46 5.49
N LEU A 112 4.17 -0.33 4.15
CA LEU A 112 4.45 -1.47 3.28
C LEU A 112 5.70 -2.23 3.74
N ALA A 113 6.82 -1.52 3.94
CA ALA A 113 8.07 -2.14 4.35
C ALA A 113 7.93 -2.85 5.71
N ALA A 114 7.27 -2.22 6.67
CA ALA A 114 7.05 -2.80 7.99
C ALA A 114 6.19 -4.07 7.92
N ALA A 115 5.08 -4.04 7.18
CA ALA A 115 4.17 -5.18 7.01
C ALA A 115 4.87 -6.35 6.28
N LEU A 116 5.59 -6.06 5.18
CA LEU A 116 6.35 -7.05 4.43
C LEU A 116 7.40 -7.74 5.29
N VAL A 117 8.20 -6.99 6.03
CA VAL A 117 9.22 -7.58 6.92
C VAL A 117 8.56 -8.40 8.03
N ALA A 118 7.46 -7.91 8.60
CA ALA A 118 6.75 -8.64 9.65
C ALA A 118 6.18 -9.97 9.13
N VAL A 119 5.47 -9.96 8.00
CA VAL A 119 4.90 -11.20 7.43
C VAL A 119 5.99 -12.15 6.93
N GLY A 120 7.08 -11.63 6.35
CA GLY A 120 8.22 -12.43 5.92
C GLY A 120 8.96 -13.09 7.07
N ARG A 121 9.00 -12.50 8.27
CA ARG A 121 9.50 -13.13 9.51
C ARG A 121 8.52 -14.19 9.98
N LEU A 122 7.24 -13.86 10.07
CA LEU A 122 6.19 -14.78 10.51
C LEU A 122 6.13 -16.02 9.61
N ALA A 123 6.34 -15.89 8.31
CA ALA A 123 6.36 -17.00 7.36
C ALA A 123 7.49 -18.00 7.62
N ARG A 124 8.59 -17.56 8.24
CA ARG A 124 9.73 -18.43 8.61
C ARG A 124 9.59 -19.11 9.97
N GLU A 125 8.65 -18.68 10.79
CA GLU A 125 8.39 -19.29 12.08
C GLU A 125 7.60 -20.59 11.92
N VAL A 126 8.06 -21.64 12.61
CA VAL A 126 7.38 -22.96 12.63
C VAL A 126 6.27 -22.98 13.70
N ALA A 127 5.64 -21.85 13.96
CA ALA A 127 4.56 -21.76 14.94
C ALA A 127 3.21 -22.12 14.32
N GLU A 128 2.33 -22.72 15.13
CA GLU A 128 0.92 -22.87 14.74
C GLU A 128 0.27 -21.50 14.61
N ARG A 129 -0.45 -21.32 13.52
CA ARG A 129 -1.21 -20.10 13.23
C ARG A 129 -2.67 -20.43 13.04
N ASP A 130 -3.48 -19.72 13.78
CA ASP A 130 -4.93 -19.87 13.78
C ASP A 130 -5.58 -18.74 12.96
N GLY A 131 -5.93 -19.06 11.73
CA GLY A 131 -6.36 -18.09 10.72
C GLY A 131 -5.21 -17.64 9.81
N GLU A 132 -5.51 -16.73 8.91
CA GLU A 132 -4.55 -16.23 7.91
C GLU A 132 -4.25 -14.75 8.09
N VAL A 133 -3.08 -14.32 7.61
CA VAL A 133 -2.70 -12.92 7.47
C VAL A 133 -2.65 -12.58 5.99
N MET A 134 -3.40 -11.58 5.58
CA MET A 134 -3.43 -11.08 4.21
C MET A 134 -2.93 -9.63 4.17
N LEU A 135 -1.92 -9.37 3.36
CA LEU A 135 -1.53 -8.03 2.97
C LEU A 135 -2.15 -7.76 1.61
N LEU A 136 -3.00 -6.77 1.51
CA LEU A 136 -3.60 -6.30 0.28
C LEU A 136 -2.96 -4.96 -0.09
N PHE A 137 -2.36 -4.91 -1.26
CA PHE A 137 -1.74 -3.71 -1.80
C PHE A 137 -2.64 -3.19 -2.92
N THR A 138 -3.20 -1.99 -2.70
CA THR A 138 -4.23 -1.42 -3.57
C THR A 138 -3.70 -0.27 -4.43
N VAL A 139 -4.23 -0.15 -5.63
CA VAL A 139 -3.95 0.95 -6.54
C VAL A 139 -4.95 2.10 -6.33
N ASP A 140 -4.53 3.32 -6.72
CA ASP A 140 -5.43 4.48 -6.88
C ASP A 140 -6.04 5.01 -5.57
N GLU A 141 -5.38 4.84 -4.43
CA GLU A 141 -5.90 5.38 -3.16
C GLU A 141 -5.92 6.91 -3.18
N GLU A 142 -4.86 7.54 -3.65
CA GLU A 142 -4.62 8.97 -3.67
C GLU A 142 -5.58 9.76 -4.59
N TYR A 143 -6.33 9.04 -5.43
CA TYR A 143 -7.24 9.67 -6.40
C TYR A 143 -8.71 9.29 -6.18
N LEU A 144 -9.12 8.08 -6.56
CA LEU A 144 -10.52 7.63 -6.48
C LEU A 144 -10.72 6.35 -5.67
N LYS A 145 -9.69 5.78 -5.06
CA LYS A 145 -9.75 4.57 -4.22
C LYS A 145 -10.32 3.35 -4.95
N ARG A 146 -10.06 3.25 -6.26
CA ARG A 146 -10.64 2.20 -7.11
C ARG A 146 -10.14 0.81 -6.74
N GLY A 147 -8.88 0.71 -6.26
CA GLY A 147 -8.28 -0.56 -5.85
C GLY A 147 -9.04 -1.22 -4.71
N VAL A 148 -9.24 -0.52 -3.61
CA VAL A 148 -9.97 -1.07 -2.46
C VAL A 148 -11.46 -1.26 -2.80
N ALA A 149 -12.07 -0.37 -3.55
CA ALA A 149 -13.47 -0.51 -3.99
C ALA A 149 -13.66 -1.77 -4.84
N HIS A 150 -12.73 -2.06 -5.76
CA HIS A 150 -12.73 -3.27 -6.58
C HIS A 150 -12.60 -4.53 -5.73
N ALA A 151 -11.67 -4.56 -4.78
CA ALA A 151 -11.47 -5.69 -3.89
C ALA A 151 -12.73 -5.98 -3.06
N VAL A 152 -13.38 -4.95 -2.51
CA VAL A 152 -14.63 -5.09 -1.74
C VAL A 152 -15.77 -5.58 -2.64
N ALA A 153 -15.92 -5.06 -3.84
CA ALA A 153 -16.91 -5.52 -4.81
C ALA A 153 -16.67 -6.98 -5.24
N GLY A 154 -15.39 -7.40 -5.28
CA GLY A 154 -14.97 -8.79 -5.54
C GLY A 154 -15.18 -9.75 -4.36
N GLY A 155 -15.76 -9.28 -3.25
CA GLY A 155 -16.07 -10.13 -2.10
C GLY A 155 -14.95 -10.24 -1.07
N LEU A 156 -14.01 -9.28 -1.04
CA LEU A 156 -13.01 -9.21 0.03
C LEU A 156 -13.71 -9.24 1.38
N ASN A 157 -13.29 -10.16 2.23
CA ASN A 157 -13.76 -10.26 3.61
C ASN A 157 -12.58 -10.35 4.58
N ALA A 158 -12.80 -9.92 5.80
CA ALA A 158 -11.83 -10.01 6.88
C ALA A 158 -12.51 -10.05 8.24
N THR A 159 -11.90 -10.73 9.20
CA THR A 159 -12.37 -10.73 10.60
C THR A 159 -11.95 -9.41 11.28
N ALA A 160 -10.79 -8.90 10.93
CA ALA A 160 -10.28 -7.60 11.36
C ALA A 160 -9.42 -7.01 10.24
N ALA A 161 -9.38 -5.67 10.14
CA ALA A 161 -8.58 -4.98 9.16
C ALA A 161 -7.78 -3.84 9.81
N ILE A 162 -6.57 -3.64 9.32
CA ILE A 162 -5.69 -2.52 9.65
C ILE A 162 -5.37 -1.81 8.34
N VAL A 163 -5.65 -0.51 8.26
CA VAL A 163 -5.29 0.34 7.12
C VAL A 163 -4.00 1.08 7.47
N GLY A 164 -3.00 0.95 6.62
CA GLY A 164 -1.64 1.43 6.88
C GLY A 164 -1.42 2.90 6.55
N GLU A 165 -2.14 3.78 7.21
CA GLU A 165 -2.07 5.23 7.01
C GLU A 165 -1.16 5.94 8.04
N PRO A 166 -0.61 7.13 7.72
CA PRO A 166 0.30 7.87 8.60
C PRO A 166 -0.44 8.56 9.75
N THR A 167 -0.75 7.83 10.80
CA THR A 167 -1.50 8.30 11.97
C THR A 167 -0.64 8.60 13.21
N SER A 168 0.69 8.74 13.03
CA SER A 168 1.65 8.84 14.14
C SER A 168 1.55 7.66 15.12
N LEU A 169 1.32 6.45 14.61
CA LEU A 169 1.13 5.21 15.37
C LEU A 169 -0.06 5.24 16.34
N ARG A 170 -1.02 6.12 16.12
CA ARG A 170 -2.26 6.17 16.91
C ARG A 170 -3.35 5.39 16.19
N PRO A 171 -4.01 4.43 16.84
CA PRO A 171 -5.16 3.75 16.27
C PRO A 171 -6.30 4.75 16.03
N ILE A 172 -6.76 4.84 14.78
CA ILE A 172 -7.90 5.64 14.37
C ILE A 172 -9.04 4.66 14.08
N VAL A 173 -10.12 4.72 14.84
CA VAL A 173 -11.23 3.78 14.76
C VAL A 173 -12.43 4.32 13.99
N ALA A 174 -12.38 5.59 13.60
CA ALA A 174 -13.41 6.25 12.78
C ALA A 174 -12.82 7.43 12.03
N HIS A 175 -13.34 7.73 10.85
CA HIS A 175 -12.94 8.87 10.04
C HIS A 175 -14.16 9.52 9.39
N LYS A 176 -14.00 10.76 8.95
CA LYS A 176 -15.02 11.48 8.18
C LYS A 176 -14.99 11.02 6.72
N GLY A 177 -16.12 11.10 6.04
CA GLY A 177 -16.18 10.96 4.59
C GLY A 177 -15.53 12.16 3.88
N ALA A 178 -15.12 11.95 2.62
CA ALA A 178 -14.64 13.01 1.74
C ALA A 178 -15.59 13.16 0.55
N VAL A 179 -15.94 14.40 0.23
CA VAL A 179 -16.69 14.74 -0.99
C VAL A 179 -15.80 15.62 -1.85
N ARG A 180 -15.52 15.18 -3.08
CA ARG A 180 -14.74 15.96 -4.05
C ARG A 180 -15.67 16.40 -5.18
N PHE A 181 -15.62 17.67 -5.55
CA PHE A 181 -16.37 18.19 -6.67
C PHE A 181 -15.53 19.19 -7.47
N ARG A 182 -15.87 19.34 -8.73
CA ARG A 182 -15.25 20.30 -9.63
C ARG A 182 -16.27 21.38 -9.97
N ILE A 183 -15.90 22.64 -9.75
CA ILE A 183 -16.70 23.79 -10.20
C ILE A 183 -16.01 24.36 -11.43
N VAL A 184 -16.78 24.49 -12.52
CA VAL A 184 -16.32 25.11 -13.76
C VAL A 184 -17.18 26.33 -14.04
N THR A 185 -16.56 27.49 -14.17
CA THR A 185 -17.23 28.73 -14.57
C THR A 185 -16.86 29.06 -16.01
N HIS A 186 -17.85 29.40 -16.78
CA HIS A 186 -17.68 29.86 -18.17
C HIS A 186 -17.95 31.36 -18.24
N GLY A 187 -17.04 32.12 -18.82
CA GLY A 187 -17.18 33.56 -18.92
C GLY A 187 -15.94 34.22 -19.51
N ARG A 188 -16.01 35.53 -19.65
CA ARG A 188 -14.87 36.35 -20.09
C ARG A 188 -14.19 36.92 -18.86
N ALA A 189 -12.90 36.65 -18.72
CA ALA A 189 -12.11 37.25 -17.65
C ALA A 189 -12.08 38.76 -17.78
N ALA A 190 -12.41 39.48 -16.74
CA ALA A 190 -12.35 40.94 -16.66
C ALA A 190 -11.89 41.36 -15.26
N HIS A 191 -11.23 42.52 -15.21
CA HIS A 191 -10.94 43.18 -13.94
C HIS A 191 -12.08 44.17 -13.62
N THR A 192 -12.46 44.26 -12.33
CA THR A 192 -13.41 45.26 -11.82
C THR A 192 -12.74 46.59 -11.62
#